data_847ff7dab78459c6fe25d333f65f050b
#
_entry.id   847ff7dab78459c6fe25d333f65f050b
#
_cell.length_a   1.000
_cell.length_b   1.000
_cell.length_c   1.000
_cell.angle_alpha   90.00
_cell.angle_beta   90.00
_cell.angle_gamma   90.00
#
_symmetry.space_group_name_H-M   'P 1'
#
loop_
_entity.id
_entity.type
_entity.pdbx_description
1 polymer ?
#
loop_
_entity_poly.entity_id
_entity_poly.type
_entity_poly.pdbx_seq_one_letter_code
_entity_poly.pdbx_strand_id
1 'polypeptide(L)'
;MHNLDKNNKSNYGILYVVATPIGNINDITYRAIEVLSNSHIIATENTKHSKRLLKFYGINTKLISYHKHNEAQRCDYLINLLLEGKNISLISDAGTPSISDPGDYIISKAHKMNINVSPIPGASSLTAAISSSGFASENFKFVGFLPKRINQKMDILKKSKSHSLVFFESPNRISTTPVSYTHLTLPTMFEV
;
A
#
# COMPACT_ATOMS: atom_id res chain seq x y z
N MET A 1 33.05 14.03 20.75
CA MET A 1 32.67 12.75 21.38
C MET A 1 31.27 12.94 21.90
N HIS A 2 30.25 12.55 21.15
CA HIS A 2 28.87 12.55 21.59
C HIS A 2 28.49 11.09 21.87
N ASN A 3 28.38 10.78 23.17
CA ASN A 3 27.77 9.53 23.63
C ASN A 3 26.29 9.56 23.21
N LEU A 4 25.97 8.83 22.15
CA LEU A 4 24.58 8.44 21.89
C LEU A 4 24.21 7.38 22.92
N ASP A 5 23.35 7.74 23.85
CA ASP A 5 22.73 6.83 24.81
C ASP A 5 22.03 5.68 24.10
N LYS A 6 22.71 4.55 24.03
CA LYS A 6 22.28 3.30 23.39
C LYS A 6 21.38 2.43 24.29
N ASN A 7 20.69 2.99 25.28
CA ASN A 7 19.93 2.18 26.25
C ASN A 7 18.54 2.72 26.59
N ASN A 8 17.72 3.01 25.58
CA ASN A 8 16.28 3.02 25.79
C ASN A 8 15.62 2.28 24.60
N LYS A 9 15.73 0.95 24.54
CA LYS A 9 14.82 0.14 23.74
C LYS A 9 13.44 0.29 24.39
N SER A 10 12.70 1.30 23.92
CA SER A 10 11.28 1.43 24.24
C SER A 10 10.62 0.10 23.90
N ASN A 11 9.92 -0.48 24.87
CA ASN A 11 9.22 -1.77 24.75
C ASN A 11 7.94 -1.62 23.89
N TYR A 12 8.03 -0.77 22.86
CA TYR A 12 6.93 -0.49 21.94
C TYR A 12 6.65 -1.66 21.04
N GLY A 13 5.40 -1.82 20.65
CA GLY A 13 5.01 -2.77 19.60
C GLY A 13 5.51 -2.32 18.24
N ILE A 14 5.34 -3.18 17.26
CA ILE A 14 5.75 -2.99 15.87
C ILE A 14 4.52 -2.72 15.01
N LEU A 15 4.60 -1.69 14.16
CA LEU A 15 3.65 -1.48 13.07
C LEU A 15 4.12 -2.27 11.84
N TYR A 16 3.43 -3.35 11.53
CA TYR A 16 3.68 -4.13 10.31
C TYR A 16 2.86 -3.59 9.15
N VAL A 17 3.52 -3.31 8.03
CA VAL A 17 2.88 -2.93 6.76
C VAL A 17 2.87 -4.18 5.88
N VAL A 18 1.72 -4.85 5.80
CA VAL A 18 1.63 -6.21 5.26
C VAL A 18 0.99 -6.20 3.88
N ALA A 19 1.72 -6.67 2.87
CA ALA A 19 1.18 -6.86 1.53
C ALA A 19 0.18 -8.04 1.49
N THR A 20 -0.94 -7.83 0.78
CA THR A 20 -2.01 -8.83 0.58
C THR A 20 -2.12 -9.21 -0.90
N PRO A 21 -2.76 -10.35 -1.25
CA PRO A 21 -2.92 -10.79 -2.62
C PRO A 21 -3.58 -9.75 -3.53
N ILE A 22 -3.19 -9.73 -4.81
CA ILE A 22 -3.69 -8.80 -5.83
C ILE A 22 -4.66 -9.44 -6.83
N GLY A 23 -5.16 -10.64 -6.54
CA GLY A 23 -6.09 -11.38 -7.41
C GLY A 23 -6.09 -12.87 -7.10
N ASN A 24 -4.93 -13.47 -6.95
CA ASN A 24 -4.80 -14.87 -6.55
C ASN A 24 -4.56 -14.95 -5.03
N ILE A 25 -5.45 -15.60 -4.31
CA ILE A 25 -5.38 -15.73 -2.85
C ILE A 25 -4.08 -16.41 -2.37
N ASN A 26 -3.47 -17.24 -3.20
CA ASN A 26 -2.22 -17.94 -2.88
C ASN A 26 -0.97 -17.04 -2.91
N ASP A 27 -1.07 -15.81 -3.42
CA ASP A 27 0.04 -14.85 -3.46
C ASP A 27 0.28 -14.14 -2.12
N ILE A 28 -0.03 -14.78 -1.02
CA ILE A 28 0.33 -14.31 0.32
C ILE A 28 1.58 -15.03 0.81
N THR A 29 2.46 -14.32 1.49
CA THR A 29 3.67 -14.93 2.05
C THR A 29 3.39 -15.64 3.37
N TYR A 30 4.14 -16.72 3.68
CA TYR A 30 4.07 -17.39 4.99
C TYR A 30 4.28 -16.41 6.15
N ARG A 31 5.24 -15.48 5.99
CA ARG A 31 5.50 -14.45 7.01
C ARG A 31 4.33 -13.48 7.18
N ALA A 32 3.60 -13.17 6.12
CA ALA A 32 2.38 -12.36 6.22
C ALA A 32 1.31 -13.06 7.05
N ILE A 33 1.08 -14.35 6.81
CA ILE A 33 0.12 -15.16 7.58
C ILE A 33 0.51 -15.19 9.06
N GLU A 34 1.78 -15.45 9.36
CA GLU A 34 2.32 -15.49 10.73
C GLU A 34 2.13 -14.14 11.44
N VAL A 35 2.53 -13.04 10.79
CA VAL A 35 2.44 -11.70 11.36
C VAL A 35 0.98 -11.29 11.58
N LEU A 36 0.10 -11.55 10.63
CA LEU A 36 -1.34 -11.25 10.76
C LEU A 36 -1.98 -12.06 11.89
N SER A 37 -1.60 -13.33 12.07
CA SER A 37 -2.11 -14.20 13.14
C SER A 37 -1.66 -13.74 14.53
N ASN A 38 -0.44 -13.20 14.64
CA ASN A 38 0.18 -12.81 15.92
C ASN A 38 -0.01 -11.31 16.25
N SER A 39 -0.66 -10.54 15.39
CA SER A 39 -0.95 -9.12 15.65
C SER A 39 -2.08 -8.97 16.66
N HIS A 40 -2.00 -7.92 17.48
CA HIS A 40 -3.08 -7.57 18.41
C HIS A 40 -4.34 -7.09 17.68
N ILE A 41 -4.15 -6.28 16.62
CA ILE A 41 -5.20 -5.76 15.75
C ILE A 41 -4.66 -5.69 14.32
N ILE A 42 -5.55 -5.93 13.35
CA ILE A 42 -5.31 -5.66 11.94
C ILE A 42 -6.15 -4.44 11.53
N ALA A 43 -5.47 -3.36 11.12
CA ALA A 43 -6.08 -2.18 10.53
C ALA A 43 -6.24 -2.39 9.02
N THR A 44 -7.44 -2.20 8.49
CA THR A 44 -7.78 -2.49 7.09
C THR A 44 -8.76 -1.47 6.52
N GLU A 45 -8.68 -1.19 5.23
CA GLU A 45 -9.60 -0.28 4.56
C GLU A 45 -11.03 -0.83 4.55
N ASN A 46 -11.20 -2.09 4.16
CA ASN A 46 -12.51 -2.75 4.09
C ASN A 46 -12.52 -4.05 4.91
N THR A 47 -13.11 -3.97 6.10
CA THR A 47 -13.18 -5.12 7.02
C THR A 47 -13.93 -6.32 6.44
N LYS A 48 -14.95 -6.12 5.59
CA LYS A 48 -15.69 -7.22 4.96
C LYS A 48 -14.83 -7.96 3.93
N HIS A 49 -14.06 -7.21 3.14
CA HIS A 49 -13.14 -7.78 2.15
C HIS A 49 -12.03 -8.57 2.85
N SER A 50 -11.33 -7.94 3.75
CA SER A 50 -10.21 -8.56 4.49
C SER A 50 -10.65 -9.78 5.30
N LYS A 51 -11.87 -9.78 5.85
CA LYS A 51 -12.40 -10.94 6.60
C LYS A 51 -12.44 -12.22 5.76
N ARG A 52 -12.67 -12.13 4.43
CA ARG A 52 -12.66 -13.30 3.55
C ARG A 52 -11.26 -13.90 3.44
N LEU A 53 -10.24 -13.06 3.22
CA LEU A 53 -8.84 -13.47 3.17
C LEU A 53 -8.41 -14.12 4.49
N LEU A 54 -8.67 -13.45 5.61
CA LEU A 54 -8.27 -13.93 6.94
C LEU A 54 -8.96 -15.25 7.29
N LYS A 55 -10.25 -15.39 6.97
CA LYS A 55 -11.00 -16.64 7.17
C LYS A 55 -10.40 -17.80 6.37
N PHE A 56 -9.98 -17.55 5.12
CA PHE A 56 -9.37 -18.58 4.28
C PHE A 56 -8.09 -19.16 4.90
N TYR A 57 -7.30 -18.31 5.57
CA TYR A 57 -6.05 -18.71 6.24
C TYR A 57 -6.22 -19.02 7.73
N GLY A 58 -7.45 -19.11 8.25
CA GLY A 58 -7.71 -19.42 9.65
C GLY A 58 -7.26 -18.34 10.64
N ILE A 59 -7.09 -17.08 10.18
CA ILE A 59 -6.64 -15.97 11.01
C ILE A 59 -7.85 -15.33 11.70
N ASN A 60 -7.84 -15.33 13.04
CA ASN A 60 -8.93 -14.83 13.89
C ASN A 60 -8.65 -13.47 14.54
N THR A 61 -7.59 -12.79 14.13
CA THR A 61 -7.18 -11.50 14.68
C THR A 61 -8.26 -10.44 14.47
N LYS A 62 -8.46 -9.60 15.49
CA LYS A 62 -9.44 -8.51 15.47
C LYS A 62 -9.16 -7.52 14.34
N LEU A 63 -10.19 -7.21 13.56
CA LEU A 63 -10.16 -6.20 12.51
C LEU A 63 -10.67 -4.86 13.00
N ILE A 64 -10.02 -3.78 12.55
CA ILE A 64 -10.51 -2.40 12.71
C ILE A 64 -10.49 -1.70 11.35
N SER A 65 -11.53 -0.92 11.07
CA SER A 65 -11.58 -0.10 9.85
C SER A 65 -10.61 1.08 9.95
N TYR A 66 -9.76 1.23 8.93
CA TYR A 66 -8.79 2.30 8.78
C TYR A 66 -8.75 2.75 7.31
N HIS A 67 -9.34 3.89 6.99
CA HIS A 67 -9.45 4.44 5.64
C HIS A 67 -9.30 5.97 5.68
N LYS A 68 -9.12 6.62 4.54
CA LYS A 68 -8.87 8.07 4.42
C LYS A 68 -9.82 8.96 5.22
N HIS A 69 -11.09 8.54 5.40
CA HIS A 69 -12.08 9.34 6.11
C HIS A 69 -12.01 9.20 7.64
N ASN A 70 -11.37 8.17 8.18
CA ASN A 70 -11.26 7.94 9.61
C ASN A 70 -9.83 7.84 10.14
N GLU A 71 -8.82 7.91 9.26
CA GLU A 71 -7.41 7.68 9.61
C GLU A 71 -6.92 8.60 10.73
N ALA A 72 -7.30 9.87 10.75
CA ALA A 72 -6.89 10.80 11.80
C ALA A 72 -7.38 10.35 13.19
N GLN A 73 -8.67 10.02 13.31
CA GLN A 73 -9.27 9.56 14.57
C GLN A 73 -8.74 8.18 15.00
N ARG A 74 -8.57 7.26 14.05
CA ARG A 74 -8.10 5.91 14.32
C ARG A 74 -6.61 5.82 14.62
N CYS A 75 -5.84 6.72 14.03
CA CYS A 75 -4.39 6.75 14.21
C CYS A 75 -4.00 6.89 15.68
N ASP A 76 -4.62 7.81 16.43
CA ASP A 76 -4.29 8.02 17.84
C ASP A 76 -4.52 6.76 18.68
N TYR A 77 -5.62 6.09 18.47
CA TYR A 77 -5.92 4.82 19.12
C TYR A 77 -4.87 3.74 18.81
N LEU A 78 -4.52 3.57 17.53
CA LEU A 78 -3.54 2.57 17.11
C LEU A 78 -2.12 2.89 17.60
N ILE A 79 -1.73 4.16 17.59
CA ILE A 79 -0.44 4.61 18.14
C ILE A 79 -0.35 4.32 19.64
N ASN A 80 -1.41 4.58 20.41
CA ASN A 80 -1.42 4.28 21.85
C ASN A 80 -1.23 2.77 22.10
N LEU A 81 -1.86 1.90 21.33
CA LEU A 81 -1.64 0.46 21.42
C LEU A 81 -0.19 0.06 21.10
N LEU A 82 0.44 0.69 20.11
CA LEU A 82 1.85 0.47 19.79
C LEU A 82 2.76 0.91 20.94
N LEU A 83 2.48 2.05 21.57
CA LEU A 83 3.21 2.55 22.76
C LEU A 83 3.06 1.61 23.97
N GLU A 84 1.93 0.90 24.07
CA GLU A 84 1.69 -0.14 25.07
C GLU A 84 2.39 -1.49 24.75
N GLY A 85 3.22 -1.56 23.70
CA GLY A 85 3.92 -2.78 23.31
C GLY A 85 3.10 -3.75 22.45
N LYS A 86 1.92 -3.36 21.94
CA LYS A 86 1.06 -4.22 21.13
C LYS A 86 1.41 -4.11 19.66
N ASN A 87 1.64 -5.23 18.98
CA ASN A 87 1.90 -5.28 17.55
C ASN A 87 0.62 -5.05 16.75
N ILE A 88 0.71 -4.24 15.70
CA ILE A 88 -0.39 -3.92 14.80
C ILE A 88 0.01 -4.20 13.36
N SER A 89 -0.88 -4.83 12.59
CA SER A 89 -0.73 -4.97 11.15
C SER A 89 -1.63 -3.99 10.42
N LEU A 90 -1.08 -3.31 9.42
CA LEU A 90 -1.80 -2.50 8.43
C LEU A 90 -1.86 -3.28 7.12
N ILE A 91 -3.07 -3.46 6.57
CA ILE A 91 -3.31 -4.07 5.26
C ILE A 91 -4.22 -3.18 4.41
N SER A 92 -4.06 -3.25 3.09
CA SER A 92 -5.02 -2.72 2.11
C SER A 92 -5.94 -3.82 1.57
N ASP A 93 -6.88 -3.46 0.73
CA ASP A 93 -7.79 -4.43 0.10
C ASP A 93 -7.02 -5.38 -0.85
N ALA A 94 -5.99 -4.88 -1.52
CA ALA A 94 -5.11 -5.67 -2.40
C ALA A 94 -3.72 -5.02 -2.51
N GLY A 95 -2.67 -5.83 -2.49
CA GLY A 95 -1.30 -5.36 -2.67
C GLY A 95 -0.67 -4.75 -1.43
N THR A 96 0.24 -3.82 -1.64
CA THR A 96 1.06 -3.21 -0.60
C THR A 96 0.39 -1.93 -0.08
N PRO A 97 0.08 -1.82 1.22
CA PRO A 97 -0.51 -0.62 1.81
C PRO A 97 0.32 0.64 1.56
N SER A 98 -0.30 1.81 1.58
CA SER A 98 0.34 3.12 1.35
C SER A 98 0.76 3.39 -0.10
N ILE A 99 0.60 2.43 -1.01
CA ILE A 99 0.84 2.61 -2.45
C ILE A 99 -0.50 2.87 -3.14
N SER A 100 -0.92 4.13 -3.18
CA SER A 100 -2.27 4.59 -3.61
C SER A 100 -3.41 4.23 -2.63
N ASP A 101 -3.09 3.67 -1.48
CA ASP A 101 -3.98 3.24 -0.42
C ASP A 101 -3.76 4.05 0.86
N PRO A 102 -4.66 3.96 1.87
CA PRO A 102 -4.44 4.56 3.19
C PRO A 102 -3.23 3.94 3.91
N GLY A 103 -2.54 4.73 4.74
CA GLY A 103 -1.43 4.23 5.56
C GLY A 103 -0.35 5.26 5.87
N ASP A 104 -0.09 6.19 4.97
CA ASP A 104 0.96 7.20 5.12
C ASP A 104 0.86 7.96 6.45
N TYR A 105 -0.35 8.25 6.89
CA TYR A 105 -0.58 9.03 8.10
C TYR A 105 -0.09 8.29 9.36
N ILE A 106 -0.49 7.02 9.55
CA ILE A 106 -0.06 6.23 10.72
C ILE A 106 1.44 5.90 10.65
N ILE A 107 1.96 5.57 9.45
CA ILE A 107 3.38 5.27 9.25
C ILE A 107 4.22 6.50 9.61
N SER A 108 3.87 7.68 9.10
CA SER A 108 4.55 8.94 9.40
C SER A 108 4.52 9.26 10.89
N LYS A 109 3.37 9.04 11.56
CA LYS A 109 3.21 9.28 13.00
C LYS A 109 4.03 8.28 13.82
N ALA A 110 4.05 7.01 13.43
CA ALA A 110 4.87 5.97 14.08
C ALA A 110 6.35 6.33 14.04
N HIS A 111 6.87 6.76 12.89
CA HIS A 111 8.26 7.23 12.76
C HIS A 111 8.57 8.44 13.65
N LYS A 112 7.65 9.43 13.71
CA LYS A 112 7.83 10.60 14.59
C LYS A 112 7.90 10.24 16.08
N MET A 113 7.30 9.12 16.45
CA MET A 113 7.28 8.62 17.83
C MET A 113 8.33 7.52 18.08
N ASN A 114 9.26 7.31 17.17
CA ASN A 114 10.29 6.26 17.22
C ASN A 114 9.72 4.84 17.39
N ILE A 115 8.50 4.59 16.92
CA ILE A 115 7.90 3.27 16.85
C ILE A 115 8.45 2.54 15.63
N ASN A 116 8.83 1.28 15.80
CA ASN A 116 9.36 0.47 14.71
C ASN A 116 8.26 0.17 13.67
N VAL A 117 8.55 0.51 12.41
CA VAL A 117 7.71 0.18 11.25
C VAL A 117 8.43 -0.88 10.41
N SER A 118 7.80 -2.05 10.25
CA SER A 118 8.40 -3.18 9.55
C SER A 118 7.56 -3.57 8.33
N PRO A 119 8.09 -3.46 7.11
CA PRO A 119 7.41 -3.96 5.94
C PRO A 119 7.43 -5.49 5.88
N ILE A 120 6.31 -6.09 5.51
CA ILE A 120 6.18 -7.50 5.16
C ILE A 120 5.98 -7.59 3.65
N PRO A 121 7.05 -7.81 2.87
CA PRO A 121 7.00 -7.85 1.42
C PRO A 121 6.03 -8.91 0.90
N GLY A 122 5.44 -8.64 -0.24
CA GLY A 122 4.51 -9.56 -0.88
C GLY A 122 4.02 -9.00 -2.22
N ALA A 123 2.81 -9.36 -2.60
CA ALA A 123 2.23 -8.97 -3.86
C ALA A 123 2.12 -7.44 -4.04
N SER A 124 2.43 -6.97 -5.25
CA SER A 124 2.28 -5.58 -5.65
C SER A 124 1.98 -5.53 -7.15
N SER A 125 0.83 -4.97 -7.53
CA SER A 125 0.43 -4.83 -8.93
C SER A 125 1.41 -3.96 -9.72
N LEU A 126 1.99 -2.94 -9.10
CA LEU A 126 3.02 -2.09 -9.70
C LEU A 126 4.23 -2.90 -10.16
N THR A 127 4.83 -3.67 -9.26
CA THR A 127 6.03 -4.48 -9.58
C THR A 127 5.70 -5.66 -10.48
N ALA A 128 4.55 -6.32 -10.27
CA ALA A 128 4.10 -7.41 -11.13
C ALA A 128 3.93 -6.96 -12.60
N ALA A 129 3.31 -5.80 -12.80
CA ALA A 129 3.13 -5.23 -14.13
C ALA A 129 4.45 -4.88 -14.81
N ILE A 130 5.32 -4.14 -14.13
CA ILE A 130 6.61 -3.73 -14.70
C ILE A 130 7.45 -4.95 -15.07
N SER A 131 7.54 -5.94 -14.18
CA SER A 131 8.37 -7.13 -14.38
C SER A 131 7.90 -8.01 -15.54
N SER A 132 6.60 -7.98 -15.86
CA SER A 132 5.99 -8.79 -16.94
C SER A 132 5.74 -8.01 -18.22
N SER A 133 5.89 -6.70 -18.25
CA SER A 133 5.57 -5.86 -19.40
C SER A 133 6.56 -5.97 -20.57
N GLY A 134 7.80 -6.38 -20.31
CA GLY A 134 8.88 -6.35 -21.32
C GLY A 134 9.43 -4.95 -21.62
N PHE A 135 8.97 -3.90 -20.93
CA PHE A 135 9.54 -2.57 -21.05
C PHE A 135 10.84 -2.43 -20.24
N ALA A 136 11.76 -1.60 -20.75
CA ALA A 136 12.93 -1.20 -19.97
C ALA A 136 12.49 -0.46 -18.71
N SER A 137 12.77 -1.05 -17.54
CA SER A 137 12.30 -0.58 -16.24
C SER A 137 13.30 0.32 -15.49
N GLU A 138 14.44 0.68 -16.14
CA GLU A 138 15.48 1.47 -15.48
C GLU A 138 14.99 2.85 -15.02
N ASN A 139 14.05 3.44 -15.77
CA ASN A 139 13.50 4.76 -15.49
C ASN A 139 11.99 4.77 -15.69
N PHE A 140 11.24 4.36 -14.67
CA PHE A 140 9.78 4.50 -14.68
C PHE A 140 9.29 5.52 -13.65
N LYS A 141 8.15 6.10 -13.93
CA LYS A 141 7.44 6.99 -13.01
C LYS A 141 6.07 6.41 -12.71
N PHE A 142 5.81 6.12 -11.43
CA PHE A 142 4.48 5.76 -10.96
C PHE A 142 3.71 7.01 -10.54
N VAL A 143 2.47 7.16 -11.01
CA VAL A 143 1.63 8.35 -10.76
C VAL A 143 0.32 8.02 -10.03
N GLY A 144 0.15 6.77 -9.58
CA GLY A 144 -1.10 6.34 -8.94
C GLY A 144 -2.28 6.35 -9.92
N PHE A 145 -3.48 6.63 -9.44
CA PHE A 145 -4.65 6.75 -10.30
C PHE A 145 -4.65 8.02 -11.13
N LEU A 146 -4.94 7.89 -12.41
CA LEU A 146 -5.07 9.06 -13.29
C LEU A 146 -6.28 9.93 -12.87
N PRO A 147 -6.16 11.27 -12.95
CA PRO A 147 -7.26 12.17 -12.66
C PRO A 147 -8.42 11.96 -13.64
N LYS A 148 -9.65 12.29 -13.20
CA LYS A 148 -10.85 12.15 -14.05
C LYS A 148 -10.88 13.15 -15.22
N ARG A 149 -10.33 14.36 -15.02
CA ARG A 149 -10.36 15.44 -16.01
C ARG A 149 -9.32 15.19 -17.11
N ILE A 150 -9.75 15.20 -18.38
CA ILE A 150 -8.91 14.93 -19.54
C ILE A 150 -7.68 15.84 -19.61
N ASN A 151 -7.83 17.15 -19.36
CA ASN A 151 -6.71 18.07 -19.41
C ASN A 151 -5.61 17.73 -18.38
N GLN A 152 -6.01 17.30 -17.16
CA GLN A 152 -5.06 16.90 -16.13
C GLN A 152 -4.35 15.60 -16.49
N LYS A 153 -5.06 14.63 -17.12
CA LYS A 153 -4.42 13.44 -17.67
C LYS A 153 -3.36 13.81 -18.70
N MET A 154 -3.74 14.63 -19.67
CA MET A 154 -2.85 15.07 -20.75
C MET A 154 -1.61 15.79 -20.22
N ASP A 155 -1.74 16.60 -19.17
CA ASP A 155 -0.60 17.29 -18.54
C ASP A 155 0.39 16.29 -17.91
N ILE A 156 -0.12 15.25 -17.22
CA ILE A 156 0.72 14.20 -16.64
C ILE A 156 1.46 13.45 -17.75
N LEU A 157 0.76 13.05 -18.80
CA LEU A 157 1.33 12.29 -19.91
C LEU A 157 2.39 13.10 -20.65
N LYS A 158 2.11 14.37 -20.98
CA LYS A 158 3.06 15.27 -21.66
C LYS A 158 4.34 15.49 -20.84
N LYS A 159 4.23 15.63 -19.50
CA LYS A 159 5.37 15.84 -18.61
C LYS A 159 6.21 14.58 -18.40
N SER A 160 5.73 13.43 -18.81
CA SER A 160 6.38 12.13 -18.57
C SER A 160 7.00 11.51 -19.82
N LYS A 161 7.16 12.27 -20.92
CA LYS A 161 7.66 11.78 -22.23
C LYS A 161 9.04 11.11 -22.20
N SER A 162 9.87 11.39 -21.21
CA SER A 162 11.22 10.84 -21.08
C SER A 162 11.31 9.55 -20.25
N HIS A 163 10.18 9.07 -19.69
CA HIS A 163 10.15 7.94 -18.77
C HIS A 163 9.00 6.99 -19.12
N SER A 164 9.18 5.71 -18.84
CA SER A 164 8.06 4.78 -18.80
C SER A 164 7.08 5.22 -17.71
N LEU A 165 5.80 5.37 -18.05
CA LEU A 165 4.78 5.80 -17.12
C LEU A 165 3.95 4.62 -16.67
N VAL A 166 3.80 4.45 -15.36
CA VAL A 166 2.95 3.43 -14.74
C VAL A 166 1.86 4.13 -13.94
N PHE A 167 0.62 3.70 -14.15
CA PHE A 167 -0.52 4.27 -13.44
C PHE A 167 -1.59 3.24 -13.17
N PHE A 168 -2.44 3.51 -12.20
CA PHE A 168 -3.64 2.74 -11.95
C PHE A 168 -4.84 3.38 -12.65
N GLU A 169 -5.73 2.52 -13.16
CA GLU A 169 -7.01 2.97 -13.67
C GLU A 169 -8.15 2.08 -13.15
N SER A 170 -9.31 2.67 -12.93
CA SER A 170 -10.47 1.88 -12.50
C SER A 170 -11.05 1.07 -13.65
N PRO A 171 -11.59 -0.15 -13.40
CA PRO A 171 -12.22 -0.98 -14.45
C PRO A 171 -13.28 -0.24 -15.25
N ASN A 172 -14.01 0.68 -14.62
CA ASN A 172 -15.06 1.47 -15.27
C ASN A 172 -14.54 2.55 -16.24
N ARG A 173 -13.24 2.86 -16.19
CA ARG A 173 -12.62 3.89 -17.03
C ARG A 173 -11.57 3.34 -18.00
N ILE A 174 -11.20 2.07 -17.85
CA ILE A 174 -10.13 1.46 -18.64
C ILE A 174 -10.41 1.49 -20.15
N SER A 175 -11.69 1.39 -20.56
CA SER A 175 -12.09 1.47 -21.97
C SER A 175 -12.06 2.89 -22.55
N THR A 176 -12.25 3.91 -21.70
CA THR A 176 -12.33 5.32 -22.15
C THR A 176 -11.03 6.09 -21.96
N THR A 177 -10.19 5.65 -21.04
CA THR A 177 -8.92 6.32 -20.76
C THR A 177 -7.94 6.22 -21.92
N PRO A 178 -7.73 5.09 -22.64
CA PRO A 178 -6.86 5.01 -23.81
C PRO A 178 -7.24 5.99 -24.91
N VAL A 179 -8.53 6.16 -25.19
CA VAL A 179 -9.03 7.12 -26.18
C VAL A 179 -8.55 8.55 -25.90
N SER A 180 -8.32 8.86 -24.63
CA SER A 180 -7.87 10.20 -24.23
C SER A 180 -6.44 10.53 -24.65
N TYR A 181 -5.61 9.50 -24.96
CA TYR A 181 -4.19 9.70 -25.31
C TYR A 181 -3.75 9.04 -26.61
N THR A 182 -4.63 8.37 -27.35
CA THR A 182 -4.31 7.85 -28.70
C THR A 182 -3.91 8.93 -29.69
N HIS A 183 -4.27 10.20 -29.43
CA HIS A 183 -3.81 11.35 -30.19
C HIS A 183 -2.43 11.89 -29.79
N LEU A 184 -1.82 11.34 -28.73
CA LEU A 184 -0.43 11.62 -28.37
C LEU A 184 0.43 10.57 -29.06
N THR A 185 1.37 10.98 -29.91
CA THR A 185 2.46 10.13 -30.38
C THR A 185 3.35 9.75 -29.18
N LEU A 186 2.89 8.82 -28.36
CA LEU A 186 3.62 8.27 -27.23
C LEU A 186 4.22 6.93 -27.62
N PRO A 187 5.42 6.59 -27.16
CA PRO A 187 5.89 5.21 -27.19
C PRO A 187 4.87 4.32 -26.49
N THR A 188 4.78 3.08 -26.91
CA THR A 188 3.79 2.08 -26.48
C THR A 188 3.54 2.08 -24.98
N MET A 189 2.27 2.13 -24.58
CA MET A 189 1.85 2.12 -23.18
C MET A 189 1.10 0.82 -22.86
N PHE A 190 1.33 0.25 -21.67
CA PHE A 190 0.52 -0.85 -21.15
C PHE A 190 -0.21 -0.40 -19.88
N GLU A 191 -1.46 -0.83 -19.74
CA GLU A 191 -2.33 -0.63 -18.58
C GLU A 191 -2.34 -1.89 -17.73
N VAL A 192 -2.39 -1.70 -16.41
CA VAL A 192 -2.47 -2.77 -15.42
C VAL A 192 -3.77 -2.63 -14.63
#